data_eb252fdbd51185eeeed2109e593e19a2
#
_entry.id   eb252fdbd51185eeeed2109e593e19a2
#
_cell.length_a   1.000
_cell.length_b   1.000
_cell.length_c   1.000
_cell.angle_alpha   90.00
_cell.angle_beta   90.00
_cell.angle_gamma   90.00
#
_symmetry.space_group_name_H-M   'P 1'
#
loop_
_entity.id
_entity.type
_entity.pdbx_description
1 polymer ?
#
loop_
_entity_poly.entity_id
_entity_poly.type
_entity_poly.pdbx_seq_one_letter_code
_entity_poly.pdbx_strand_id
1 'polypeptide(L)'
;MNPQLKGVENLGGTYLFDLATSARALRLNRFLHGLTVAANRTFFTDNPEAAFDKAGLSVEERRMVRELDWAALIRYGASFFCLEKLGRVKGVSNPEMVAAFRGETLEEFLKTRNVPGAR
;
A
#
# COMPACT_ATOMS: atom_id res chain seq x y z
N MET A 1 -19.73 5.79 -20.50
CA MET A 1 -18.76 6.14 -19.48
C MET A 1 -19.19 7.35 -18.70
N ASN A 2 -18.96 7.33 -17.44
CA ASN A 2 -19.34 8.45 -16.60
C ASN A 2 -18.48 9.67 -16.95
N PRO A 3 -19.04 10.81 -17.30
CA PRO A 3 -18.26 11.99 -17.63
C PRO A 3 -17.30 12.44 -16.53
N GLN A 4 -17.65 12.20 -15.27
CA GLN A 4 -16.78 12.55 -14.17
C GLN A 4 -15.51 11.72 -14.15
N LEU A 5 -15.63 10.45 -14.47
CA LEU A 5 -14.46 9.58 -14.56
C LEU A 5 -13.57 10.00 -15.71
N LYS A 6 -14.15 10.42 -16.81
CA LYS A 6 -13.38 10.87 -17.95
C LYS A 6 -12.55 12.10 -17.59
N GLY A 7 -13.13 13.04 -16.85
CA GLY A 7 -12.41 14.22 -16.40
C GLY A 7 -11.28 13.87 -15.44
N VAL A 8 -11.50 12.89 -14.57
CA VAL A 8 -10.51 12.43 -13.63
C VAL A 8 -9.32 11.78 -14.36
N GLU A 9 -9.57 10.99 -15.37
CA GLU A 9 -8.52 10.39 -16.17
C GLU A 9 -7.62 11.42 -16.82
N ASN A 10 -8.19 12.54 -17.22
CA ASN A 10 -7.45 13.60 -17.87
C ASN A 10 -6.62 14.44 -16.93
N LEU A 11 -6.74 14.21 -15.63
CA LEU A 11 -5.90 14.88 -14.67
C LEU A 11 -4.50 14.30 -14.57
N GLY A 12 -4.16 13.42 -15.42
CA GLY A 12 -2.84 12.81 -15.56
C GLY A 12 -1.97 12.80 -14.34
N GLY A 13 -1.37 11.71 -13.98
CA GLY A 13 -0.46 11.64 -12.88
C GLY A 13 -1.09 11.69 -11.48
N THR A 14 -2.34 12.04 -11.36
CA THR A 14 -2.95 11.92 -10.09
C THR A 14 -3.36 10.49 -9.92
N TYR A 15 -3.18 10.05 -8.71
CA TYR A 15 -3.46 8.78 -8.42
C TYR A 15 -4.83 8.56 -8.13
N LEU A 16 -5.65 8.89 -8.93
CA LEU A 16 -6.99 8.54 -8.76
C LEU A 16 -7.14 7.31 -9.45
N PHE A 17 -7.63 6.35 -8.87
CA PHE A 17 -7.82 5.17 -9.41
C PHE A 17 -8.70 5.20 -10.59
N ASP A 18 -8.34 4.60 -11.68
CA ASP A 18 -9.33 4.12 -12.64
C ASP A 18 -9.99 2.89 -12.03
N LEU A 19 -11.10 2.48 -12.60
CA LEU A 19 -11.85 1.35 -12.07
C LEU A 19 -11.08 0.04 -12.22
N ALA A 20 -10.27 -0.08 -13.25
CA ALA A 20 -9.51 -1.30 -13.48
C ALA A 20 -8.45 -1.49 -12.38
N THR A 21 -7.75 -0.42 -12.01
CA THR A 21 -6.76 -0.46 -10.94
C THR A 21 -7.43 -0.82 -9.62
N SER A 22 -8.55 -0.20 -9.32
CA SER A 22 -9.28 -0.48 -8.08
C SER A 22 -9.77 -1.92 -8.02
N ALA A 23 -10.29 -2.44 -9.12
CA ALA A 23 -10.77 -3.83 -9.18
C ALA A 23 -9.62 -4.82 -9.01
N ARG A 24 -8.50 -4.54 -9.67
CA ARG A 24 -7.32 -5.39 -9.59
C ARG A 24 -6.82 -5.52 -8.16
N ALA A 25 -6.82 -4.42 -7.45
CA ALA A 25 -6.26 -4.38 -6.10
C ALA A 25 -7.26 -4.76 -5.00
N LEU A 26 -8.52 -5.05 -5.34
CA LEU A 26 -9.55 -5.28 -4.35
C LEU A 26 -9.19 -6.40 -3.36
N ARG A 27 -8.71 -7.51 -3.88
CA ARG A 27 -8.35 -8.65 -3.06
C ARG A 27 -7.18 -8.33 -2.14
N LEU A 28 -6.18 -7.65 -2.67
CA LEU A 28 -5.03 -7.22 -1.90
C LEU A 28 -5.46 -6.25 -0.80
N ASN A 29 -6.27 -5.27 -1.13
CA ASN A 29 -6.75 -4.29 -0.14
C ASN A 29 -7.60 -4.96 0.94
N ARG A 30 -8.40 -5.95 0.60
CA ARG A 30 -9.15 -6.71 1.60
C ARG A 30 -8.21 -7.44 2.56
N PHE A 31 -7.18 -8.06 2.03
CA PHE A 31 -6.19 -8.74 2.85
C PHE A 31 -5.52 -7.76 3.82
N LEU A 32 -5.06 -6.64 3.30
CA LEU A 32 -4.37 -5.63 4.11
C LEU A 32 -5.29 -5.01 5.16
N HIS A 33 -6.52 -4.69 4.78
CA HIS A 33 -7.49 -4.14 5.72
C HIS A 33 -7.82 -5.15 6.82
N GLY A 34 -7.81 -6.42 6.49
CA GLY A 34 -8.05 -7.48 7.47
C GLY A 34 -7.02 -7.49 8.59
N LEU A 35 -5.86 -6.89 8.38
CA LEU A 35 -4.83 -6.80 9.41
C LEU A 35 -5.21 -5.86 10.57
N THR A 36 -6.35 -5.19 10.47
CA THR A 36 -6.90 -4.44 11.61
C THR A 36 -7.39 -5.39 12.72
N VAL A 37 -7.64 -6.64 12.38
CA VAL A 37 -8.14 -7.65 13.33
C VAL A 37 -6.94 -8.40 13.90
N ALA A 38 -6.84 -8.46 15.21
CA ALA A 38 -5.69 -9.06 15.89
C ALA A 38 -5.45 -10.52 15.49
N ALA A 39 -6.51 -11.31 15.36
CA ALA A 39 -6.37 -12.72 14.97
C ALA A 39 -5.76 -12.85 13.57
N ASN A 40 -6.10 -11.96 12.67
CA ASN A 40 -5.56 -11.98 11.31
C ASN A 40 -4.08 -11.60 11.32
N ARG A 41 -3.69 -10.65 12.15
CA ARG A 41 -2.28 -10.27 12.29
C ARG A 41 -1.45 -11.45 12.81
N THR A 42 -1.96 -12.14 13.79
CA THR A 42 -1.28 -13.30 14.37
C THR A 42 -1.13 -14.40 13.32
N PHE A 43 -2.19 -14.69 12.59
CA PHE A 43 -2.16 -15.70 11.55
C PHE A 43 -1.14 -15.36 10.46
N PHE A 44 -1.13 -14.11 10.02
CA PHE A 44 -0.19 -13.64 9.01
C PHE A 44 1.26 -13.72 9.52
N THR A 45 1.49 -13.31 10.75
CA THR A 45 2.83 -13.33 11.33
C THR A 45 3.34 -14.77 11.49
N ASP A 46 2.48 -15.66 11.95
CA ASP A 46 2.89 -17.04 12.21
C ASP A 46 2.99 -17.88 10.94
N ASN A 47 2.15 -17.60 9.96
CA ASN A 47 2.11 -18.41 8.75
C ASN A 47 1.72 -17.55 7.54
N PRO A 48 2.64 -16.70 7.06
CA PRO A 48 2.33 -15.76 5.99
C PRO A 48 1.85 -16.42 4.70
N GLU A 49 2.44 -17.55 4.33
CA GLU A 49 2.03 -18.20 3.08
C GLU A 49 0.59 -18.74 3.16
N ALA A 50 0.20 -19.27 4.30
CA ALA A 50 -1.18 -19.70 4.49
C ALA A 50 -2.15 -18.53 4.48
N ALA A 51 -1.74 -17.38 5.03
CA ALA A 51 -2.56 -16.17 4.99
C ALA A 51 -2.76 -15.70 3.56
N PHE A 52 -1.72 -15.73 2.73
CA PHE A 52 -1.80 -15.39 1.32
C PHE A 52 -2.74 -16.35 0.59
N ASP A 53 -2.64 -17.64 0.86
CA ASP A 53 -3.50 -18.66 0.24
C ASP A 53 -4.96 -18.41 0.59
N LYS A 54 -5.23 -18.14 1.86
CA LYS A 54 -6.59 -17.88 2.33
C LYS A 54 -7.17 -16.64 1.66
N ALA A 55 -6.37 -15.63 1.45
CA ALA A 55 -6.79 -14.40 0.80
C ALA A 55 -6.84 -14.53 -0.72
N GLY A 56 -6.28 -15.59 -1.27
CA GLY A 56 -6.25 -15.81 -2.71
C GLY A 56 -5.38 -14.83 -3.47
N LEU A 57 -4.29 -14.39 -2.87
CA LEU A 57 -3.41 -13.40 -3.51
C LEU A 57 -2.66 -14.02 -4.69
N SER A 58 -2.46 -13.23 -5.72
CA SER A 58 -1.68 -13.64 -6.89
C SER A 58 -0.20 -13.74 -6.54
N VAL A 59 0.59 -14.35 -7.41
CA VAL A 59 2.04 -14.47 -7.23
C VAL A 59 2.67 -13.09 -7.06
N GLU A 60 2.27 -12.14 -7.90
CA GLU A 60 2.81 -10.79 -7.85
C GLU A 60 2.42 -10.07 -6.56
N GLU A 61 1.18 -10.23 -6.13
CA GLU A 61 0.70 -9.63 -4.88
C GLU A 61 1.48 -10.19 -3.68
N ARG A 62 1.71 -11.49 -3.67
CA ARG A 62 2.49 -12.14 -2.60
C ARG A 62 3.91 -11.60 -2.56
N ARG A 63 4.53 -11.47 -3.74
CA ARG A 63 5.88 -10.93 -3.83
C ARG A 63 5.97 -9.52 -3.24
N MET A 64 5.05 -8.65 -3.64
CA MET A 64 5.05 -7.27 -3.18
C MET A 64 4.87 -7.16 -1.66
N VAL A 65 3.99 -7.97 -1.10
CA VAL A 65 3.77 -7.98 0.35
C VAL A 65 4.98 -8.57 1.08
N ARG A 66 5.49 -9.68 0.56
CA ARG A 66 6.62 -10.37 1.18
C ARG A 66 7.87 -9.50 1.22
N GLU A 67 8.11 -8.75 0.15
CA GLU A 67 9.28 -7.89 0.04
C GLU A 67 9.06 -6.49 0.59
N LEU A 68 7.85 -6.18 1.03
CA LEU A 68 7.46 -4.84 1.48
C LEU A 68 7.80 -3.78 0.43
N ASP A 69 7.44 -4.07 -0.81
CA ASP A 69 7.70 -3.18 -1.94
C ASP A 69 6.64 -2.09 -2.00
N TRP A 70 6.80 -1.10 -1.14
CA TRP A 70 5.80 -0.06 -0.94
C TRP A 70 5.46 0.69 -2.23
N ALA A 71 6.48 1.02 -3.01
CA ALA A 71 6.26 1.74 -4.26
C ALA A 71 5.45 0.90 -5.26
N ALA A 72 5.77 -0.38 -5.37
CA ALA A 72 5.02 -1.27 -6.26
C ALA A 72 3.58 -1.47 -5.76
N LEU A 73 3.40 -1.60 -4.44
CA LEU A 73 2.08 -1.77 -3.86
C LEU A 73 1.17 -0.58 -4.15
N ILE A 74 1.68 0.64 -3.97
CA ILE A 74 0.87 1.83 -4.23
C ILE A 74 0.54 1.95 -5.72
N ARG A 75 1.49 1.66 -6.60
CA ARG A 75 1.25 1.69 -8.03
C ARG A 75 0.27 0.62 -8.49
N TYR A 76 0.27 -0.51 -7.81
CA TYR A 76 -0.66 -1.60 -8.11
C TYR A 76 -2.10 -1.23 -7.76
N GLY A 77 -2.28 -0.35 -6.82
CA GLY A 77 -3.60 0.10 -6.40
C GLY A 77 -3.89 -0.10 -4.92
N ALA A 78 -2.90 -0.47 -4.13
CA ALA A 78 -3.10 -0.60 -2.70
C ALA A 78 -3.37 0.78 -2.09
N SER A 79 -4.36 0.84 -1.20
CA SER A 79 -4.67 2.07 -0.50
C SER A 79 -3.59 2.35 0.54
N PHE A 80 -3.16 3.59 0.67
CA PHE A 80 -2.19 3.96 1.70
C PHE A 80 -2.70 3.59 3.09
N PHE A 81 -3.98 3.81 3.32
CA PHE A 81 -4.62 3.44 4.58
C PHE A 81 -4.45 1.95 4.88
N CYS A 82 -4.62 1.10 3.87
CA CYS A 82 -4.43 -0.35 4.02
C CYS A 82 -2.95 -0.69 4.22
N LEU A 83 -2.06 0.01 3.53
CA LEU A 83 -0.62 -0.22 3.68
C LEU A 83 -0.13 0.13 5.08
N GLU A 84 -0.74 1.10 5.74
CA GLU A 84 -0.42 1.41 7.12
C GLU A 84 -0.60 0.20 8.04
N LYS A 85 -1.59 -0.64 7.76
CA LYS A 85 -1.84 -1.83 8.55
C LYS A 85 -0.69 -2.84 8.40
N LEU A 86 -0.20 -3.02 7.19
CA LEU A 86 0.95 -3.86 6.94
C LEU A 86 2.20 -3.28 7.62
N GLY A 87 2.38 -1.98 7.54
CA GLY A 87 3.49 -1.30 8.19
C GLY A 87 3.51 -1.55 9.69
N ARG A 88 2.36 -1.49 10.33
CA ARG A 88 2.28 -1.75 11.78
C ARG A 88 2.68 -3.17 12.13
N VAL A 89 2.27 -4.14 11.33
CA VAL A 89 2.63 -5.55 11.55
C VAL A 89 4.13 -5.76 11.39
N LYS A 90 4.73 -5.07 10.43
CA LYS A 90 6.14 -5.26 10.09
C LYS A 90 7.08 -4.25 10.75
N GLY A 91 6.55 -3.35 11.55
CA GLY A 91 7.38 -2.37 12.24
C GLY A 91 7.95 -1.27 11.33
N VAL A 92 7.23 -0.96 10.25
CA VAL A 92 7.65 0.10 9.33
C VAL A 92 6.77 1.33 9.56
N SER A 93 7.38 2.45 9.79
CA SER A 93 6.66 3.69 10.07
C SER A 93 6.09 4.32 8.81
N ASN A 94 5.10 5.20 8.97
CA ASN A 94 4.53 5.91 7.83
C ASN A 94 5.59 6.75 7.09
N PRO A 95 6.48 7.49 7.76
CA PRO A 95 7.55 8.20 7.06
C PRO A 95 8.44 7.30 6.22
N GLU A 96 8.74 6.09 6.72
CA GLU A 96 9.53 5.14 5.95
C GLU A 96 8.82 4.71 4.68
N MET A 97 7.50 4.46 4.77
CA MET A 97 6.71 4.08 3.61
C MET A 97 6.65 5.22 2.59
N VAL A 98 6.43 6.44 3.05
CA VAL A 98 6.36 7.60 2.16
C VAL A 98 7.72 7.84 1.48
N ALA A 99 8.81 7.69 2.20
CA ALA A 99 10.13 7.80 1.61
C ALA A 99 10.32 6.77 0.50
N ALA A 100 9.89 5.54 0.71
CA ALA A 100 9.96 4.51 -0.32
C ALA A 100 9.13 4.84 -1.54
N PHE A 101 7.94 5.41 -1.37
CA PHE A 101 7.10 5.85 -2.50
C PHE A 101 7.80 6.89 -3.34
N ARG A 102 8.60 7.73 -2.71
CA ARG A 102 9.30 8.83 -3.38
C ARG A 102 10.66 8.41 -3.92
N GLY A 103 11.07 7.17 -3.68
CA GLY A 103 12.39 6.71 -4.07
C GLY A 103 13.51 7.32 -3.25
N GLU A 104 13.21 7.72 -2.01
CA GLU A 104 14.15 8.36 -1.12
C GLU A 104 14.49 7.45 0.04
N THR A 105 15.62 7.70 0.70
CA THR A 105 15.88 7.08 1.98
C THR A 105 15.05 7.79 3.05
N LEU A 106 14.86 7.16 4.18
CA LEU A 106 14.15 7.80 5.30
C LEU A 106 14.88 9.08 5.71
N GLU A 107 16.19 9.05 5.75
CA GLU A 107 16.99 10.21 6.12
C GLU A 107 16.76 11.39 5.17
N GLU A 108 16.75 11.14 3.87
CA GLU A 108 16.50 12.17 2.87
C GLU A 108 15.10 12.76 3.03
N PHE A 109 14.12 11.89 3.25
CA PHE A 109 12.73 12.32 3.43
C PHE A 109 12.59 13.20 4.68
N LEU A 110 13.21 12.80 5.79
CA LEU A 110 13.12 13.55 7.03
C LEU A 110 13.81 14.91 6.94
N LYS A 111 14.87 15.02 6.18
CA LYS A 111 15.51 16.31 5.94
C LYS A 111 14.55 17.29 5.28
N THR A 112 13.79 16.85 4.32
CA THR A 112 12.79 17.67 3.66
C THR A 112 11.71 18.11 4.64
N ARG A 113 11.30 17.24 5.52
CA ARG A 113 10.26 17.55 6.50
C ARG A 113 10.73 18.42 7.64
N ASN A 114 12.03 18.50 7.86
CA ASN A 114 12.59 19.27 8.96
C ASN A 114 13.01 20.68 8.55
N VAL A 115 12.61 21.12 7.38
CA VAL A 115 12.86 22.49 6.96
C VAL A 115 12.11 23.43 7.91
N PRO A 116 12.73 24.50 8.41
CA PRO A 116 12.06 25.43 9.29
C PRO A 116 10.72 25.90 8.72
N GLY A 117 9.69 25.80 9.52
CA GLY A 117 8.35 26.20 9.10
C GLY A 117 7.57 25.12 8.36
N ALA A 118 8.16 23.99 8.06
CA ALA A 118 7.50 22.92 7.34
C ALA A 118 6.79 21.93 8.22
N ARG A 119 6.77 22.15 9.50
CA ARG A 119 6.14 21.22 10.45
C ARG A 119 4.72 21.57 10.73
#